data_6a369cccb7117e5337b0f1d94de8d114
#
_entry.id   6a369cccb7117e5337b0f1d94de8d114
#
_cell.length_a   1.000
_cell.length_b   1.000
_cell.length_c   1.000
_cell.angle_alpha   90.00
_cell.angle_beta   90.00
_cell.angle_gamma   90.00
#
_symmetry.space_group_name_H-M   'P 1'
#
loop_
_entity.id
_entity.type
_entity.pdbx_description
1 polymer ?
#
loop_
_entity_poly.entity_id
_entity_poly.type
_entity_poly.pdbx_seq_one_letter_code
_entity_poly.pdbx_strand_id
1 'polypeptide(L)'
;MAAEPVDIEKRLAEPKTYEDSIMRIFAKRRQRGLAFSDAGGGVTYFSTATERRALSKAIAHSVASGQYRPQPVDLRFREYNGKCRAVHLPTFVDHVVGSALFQLLSHNARCRGLPGVYSYLPGLTNVAATRALAAFVRAHRRRVGAKGPPIYVLQSDFQHYGDDLPVGPDAALWPILREVATLGNPHGALGAEVWDLITSLARPVVRDQDGAQFTRLYGTAMGTPLVPMLGNLAVLPMDAAIVAIDGIFYARYNDDFIVAHPDLGALHQADARIDALLDGLGVKRKPAKEFRTALGGNGMSCAVDPAYRGRDRIDCLGLSVSHAGTIALAPHRLRRFVGRIATRIDAASSALAPLPAAERARHLVLTTNVMLDVTSPFAVPGLSGLLDTTTNRGVLKDLDFRIARKIVQVATGRPGVRGFRVLPPAVLRRDMGLVSLVHLRNLR
;
A
#
# COMPACT_ATOMS: atom_id res chain seq x y z
N MET A 1 7.37 23.60 -1.01
CA MET A 1 6.49 24.26 -0.04
C MET A 1 5.81 23.17 0.79
N ALA A 2 5.83 23.26 2.12
CA ALA A 2 5.02 22.39 2.96
C ALA A 2 3.53 22.68 2.64
N ALA A 3 2.71 21.65 2.55
CA ALA A 3 1.29 21.81 2.36
C ALA A 3 0.70 22.49 3.61
N GLU A 4 -0.18 23.47 3.42
CA GLU A 4 -0.86 24.12 4.54
C GLU A 4 -2.07 23.29 4.98
N PRO A 5 -2.37 23.22 6.28
CA PRO A 5 -3.53 22.51 6.77
C PRO A 5 -4.82 23.23 6.30
N VAL A 6 -5.88 22.44 6.16
CA VAL A 6 -7.19 22.96 5.71
C VAL A 6 -8.17 23.05 6.88
N ASP A 7 -9.01 24.06 6.84
CA ASP A 7 -10.16 24.17 7.72
C ASP A 7 -11.21 23.13 7.32
N ILE A 8 -11.35 22.09 8.13
CA ILE A 8 -12.26 20.96 7.87
C ILE A 8 -13.71 21.42 7.90
N GLU A 9 -14.09 22.28 8.85
CA GLU A 9 -15.47 22.75 9.01
C GLU A 9 -15.93 23.53 7.79
N LYS A 10 -15.10 24.48 7.34
CA LYS A 10 -15.35 25.23 6.11
C LYS A 10 -15.45 24.31 4.89
N ARG A 11 -14.52 23.36 4.77
CA ARG A 11 -14.49 22.43 3.62
C ARG A 11 -15.69 21.49 3.58
N LEU A 12 -16.22 21.08 4.73
CA LEU A 12 -17.42 20.24 4.80
C LEU A 12 -18.71 20.99 4.39
N ALA A 13 -18.73 22.31 4.45
CA ALA A 13 -19.84 23.11 3.92
C ALA A 13 -19.80 23.27 2.39
N GLU A 14 -18.69 22.91 1.73
CA GLU A 14 -18.51 23.06 0.29
C GLU A 14 -19.00 21.86 -0.50
N PRO A 15 -19.94 21.98 -1.47
CA PRO A 15 -20.38 20.87 -2.32
C PRO A 15 -19.24 20.19 -3.09
N LYS A 16 -18.22 20.95 -3.47
CA LYS A 16 -17.04 20.44 -4.19
C LYS A 16 -16.32 19.31 -3.46
N THR A 17 -16.27 19.36 -2.14
CA THR A 17 -15.65 18.35 -1.28
C THR A 17 -16.30 16.95 -1.48
N TYR A 18 -17.62 16.92 -1.60
CA TYR A 18 -18.38 15.69 -1.83
C TYR A 18 -18.37 15.26 -3.30
N GLU A 19 -18.42 16.23 -4.23
CA GLU A 19 -18.29 15.93 -5.66
C GLU A 19 -16.98 15.18 -5.96
N ASP A 20 -15.86 15.66 -5.40
CA ASP A 20 -14.55 15.03 -5.55
C ASP A 20 -14.51 13.62 -4.92
N SER A 21 -15.21 13.42 -3.81
CA SER A 21 -15.32 12.11 -3.16
C SER A 21 -16.14 11.12 -3.98
N ILE A 22 -17.30 11.54 -4.52
CA ILE A 22 -18.13 10.74 -5.42
C ILE A 22 -17.32 10.30 -6.64
N MET A 23 -16.62 11.22 -7.28
CA MET A 23 -15.82 10.91 -8.47
C MET A 23 -14.66 9.96 -8.17
N ARG A 24 -14.06 10.08 -7.00
CA ARG A 24 -12.98 9.18 -6.54
C ARG A 24 -13.50 7.76 -6.28
N ILE A 25 -14.67 7.64 -5.65
CA ILE A 25 -15.34 6.35 -5.44
C ILE A 25 -15.69 5.74 -6.79
N PHE A 26 -16.31 6.49 -7.68
CA PHE A 26 -16.64 6.04 -9.03
C PHE A 26 -15.42 5.57 -9.81
N ALA A 27 -14.32 6.34 -9.83
CA ALA A 27 -13.09 5.97 -10.53
C ALA A 27 -12.53 4.62 -10.05
N LYS A 28 -12.51 4.38 -8.72
CA LYS A 28 -12.08 3.09 -8.13
C LYS A 28 -12.99 1.94 -8.55
N ARG A 29 -14.31 2.15 -8.59
CA ARG A 29 -15.29 1.13 -8.98
C ARG A 29 -15.18 0.83 -10.46
N ARG A 30 -15.05 1.85 -11.31
CA ARG A 30 -14.85 1.70 -12.76
C ARG A 30 -13.58 0.89 -13.08
N GLN A 31 -12.47 1.16 -12.41
CA GLN A 31 -11.22 0.38 -12.58
C GLN A 31 -11.38 -1.10 -12.26
N ARG A 32 -12.36 -1.46 -11.41
CA ARG A 32 -12.68 -2.85 -11.04
C ARG A 32 -13.79 -3.46 -11.87
N GLY A 33 -14.29 -2.77 -12.92
CA GLY A 33 -15.43 -3.21 -13.72
C GLY A 33 -16.78 -3.10 -13.00
N LEU A 34 -16.88 -2.34 -11.91
CA LEU A 34 -18.07 -2.24 -11.05
C LEU A 34 -18.81 -0.91 -11.20
N ALA A 35 -18.64 -0.18 -12.31
CA ALA A 35 -19.29 1.11 -12.54
C ALA A 35 -20.83 1.03 -12.48
N PHE A 36 -21.41 -0.05 -12.98
CA PHE A 36 -22.85 -0.28 -13.04
C PHE A 36 -23.38 -1.17 -11.90
N SER A 37 -22.54 -1.53 -10.92
CA SER A 37 -23.02 -2.25 -9.74
C SER A 37 -23.81 -1.32 -8.82
N ASP A 38 -24.69 -1.91 -8.01
CA ASP A 38 -25.49 -1.19 -7.02
C ASP A 38 -24.59 -0.48 -5.99
N ALA A 39 -24.85 0.81 -5.79
CA ALA A 39 -24.21 1.64 -4.77
C ALA A 39 -25.03 1.66 -3.46
N GLY A 40 -26.23 1.09 -3.47
CA GLY A 40 -27.21 1.05 -2.42
C GLY A 40 -28.53 1.70 -2.82
N GLY A 41 -29.66 1.12 -2.42
CA GLY A 41 -30.99 1.66 -2.69
C GLY A 41 -31.43 1.63 -4.14
N GLY A 42 -30.87 0.73 -4.98
CA GLY A 42 -31.21 0.59 -6.39
C GLY A 42 -30.54 1.60 -7.33
N VAL A 43 -29.62 2.43 -6.82
CA VAL A 43 -28.82 3.34 -7.65
C VAL A 43 -27.45 2.77 -7.95
N THR A 44 -26.93 3.00 -9.17
CA THR A 44 -25.59 2.52 -9.56
C THR A 44 -24.51 3.55 -9.26
N TYR A 45 -23.24 3.12 -9.18
CA TYR A 45 -22.12 4.07 -9.10
C TYR A 45 -22.04 4.99 -10.31
N PHE A 46 -22.52 4.55 -11.48
CA PHE A 46 -22.57 5.39 -12.67
C PHE A 46 -23.62 6.49 -12.52
N SER A 47 -24.85 6.18 -12.08
CA SER A 47 -25.89 7.19 -11.88
C SER A 47 -25.51 8.20 -10.81
N THR A 48 -24.91 7.74 -9.70
CA THR A 48 -24.41 8.67 -8.64
C THR A 48 -23.34 9.63 -9.18
N ALA A 49 -22.46 9.15 -10.08
CA ALA A 49 -21.44 10.01 -10.72
C ALA A 49 -22.07 11.01 -11.70
N THR A 50 -23.15 10.63 -12.38
CA THR A 50 -23.91 11.51 -13.30
C THR A 50 -24.61 12.63 -12.52
N GLU A 51 -25.25 12.28 -11.40
CA GLU A 51 -26.03 13.20 -10.56
C GLU A 51 -25.17 13.90 -9.47
N ARG A 52 -23.87 13.74 -9.51
CA ARG A 52 -22.93 14.18 -8.45
C ARG A 52 -23.13 15.62 -7.98
N ARG A 53 -23.50 16.55 -8.91
CA ARG A 53 -23.67 17.96 -8.54
C ARG A 53 -24.91 18.20 -7.66
N ALA A 54 -26.02 17.53 -7.96
CA ALA A 54 -27.22 17.63 -7.14
C ALA A 54 -27.01 16.96 -5.79
N LEU A 55 -26.44 15.74 -5.81
CA LEU A 55 -26.17 14.96 -4.62
C LEU A 55 -25.17 15.69 -3.69
N SER A 56 -24.07 16.25 -4.23
CA SER A 56 -23.08 16.97 -3.43
C SER A 56 -23.63 18.24 -2.79
N LYS A 57 -24.52 18.97 -3.47
CA LYS A 57 -25.23 20.14 -2.88
C LYS A 57 -26.16 19.73 -1.73
N ALA A 58 -26.92 18.64 -1.91
CA ALA A 58 -27.81 18.13 -0.87
C ALA A 58 -27.02 17.68 0.38
N ILE A 59 -25.92 16.94 0.18
CA ILE A 59 -25.04 16.51 1.29
C ILE A 59 -24.45 17.74 2.00
N ALA A 60 -23.84 18.68 1.26
CA ALA A 60 -23.23 19.87 1.85
C ALA A 60 -24.23 20.69 2.67
N HIS A 61 -25.44 20.89 2.14
CA HIS A 61 -26.50 21.59 2.87
C HIS A 61 -26.89 20.85 4.16
N SER A 62 -27.12 19.54 4.10
CA SER A 62 -27.49 18.73 5.26
C SER A 62 -26.40 18.70 6.34
N VAL A 63 -25.12 18.65 5.95
CA VAL A 63 -23.98 18.71 6.88
C VAL A 63 -23.86 20.11 7.48
N ALA A 64 -23.89 21.17 6.66
CA ALA A 64 -23.75 22.55 7.13
C ALA A 64 -24.90 23.02 8.03
N SER A 65 -26.10 22.46 7.83
CA SER A 65 -27.28 22.77 8.69
C SER A 65 -27.35 21.90 9.95
N GLY A 66 -26.36 21.01 10.18
CA GLY A 66 -26.36 20.08 11.31
C GLY A 66 -27.47 19.02 11.26
N GLN A 67 -28.12 18.83 10.11
CA GLN A 67 -29.23 17.87 9.95
C GLN A 67 -28.72 16.47 9.56
N TYR A 68 -27.50 16.37 9.03
CA TYR A 68 -26.94 15.09 8.62
C TYR A 68 -26.66 14.18 9.81
N ARG A 69 -27.17 12.94 9.75
CA ARG A 69 -26.91 11.89 10.74
C ARG A 69 -26.47 10.62 10.02
N PRO A 70 -25.26 10.09 10.32
CA PRO A 70 -24.81 8.81 9.75
C PRO A 70 -25.77 7.68 10.12
N GLN A 71 -26.01 6.78 9.19
CA GLN A 71 -26.82 5.59 9.42
C GLN A 71 -25.96 4.46 10.02
N PRO A 72 -26.59 3.49 10.72
CA PRO A 72 -25.88 2.29 11.15
C PRO A 72 -25.22 1.56 9.99
N VAL A 73 -23.98 1.08 10.19
CA VAL A 73 -23.26 0.28 9.19
C VAL A 73 -23.65 -1.18 9.29
N ASP A 74 -23.90 -1.85 8.16
CA ASP A 74 -24.25 -3.26 8.13
C ASP A 74 -23.02 -4.15 8.28
N LEU A 75 -23.01 -5.03 9.27
CA LEU A 75 -21.99 -6.06 9.43
C LEU A 75 -22.26 -7.21 8.46
N ARG A 76 -21.26 -7.51 7.61
CA ARG A 76 -21.27 -8.63 6.68
C ARG A 76 -19.98 -9.43 6.80
N PHE A 77 -20.04 -10.72 6.57
CA PHE A 77 -18.87 -11.58 6.48
C PHE A 77 -18.55 -11.86 5.02
N ARG A 78 -17.29 -11.70 4.65
CA ARG A 78 -16.80 -11.95 3.28
C ARG A 78 -15.55 -12.81 3.32
N GLU A 79 -15.52 -13.81 2.47
CA GLU A 79 -14.32 -14.60 2.24
C GLU A 79 -13.34 -13.81 1.34
N TYR A 80 -12.11 -13.69 1.80
CA TYR A 80 -11.03 -13.08 1.05
C TYR A 80 -9.73 -13.88 1.25
N ASN A 81 -9.19 -14.45 0.17
CA ASN A 81 -8.00 -15.32 0.18
C ASN A 81 -8.11 -16.48 1.20
N GLY A 82 -9.24 -17.17 1.24
CA GLY A 82 -9.50 -18.28 2.16
C GLY A 82 -9.68 -17.89 3.63
N LYS A 83 -9.91 -16.60 3.91
CA LYS A 83 -10.18 -16.09 5.26
C LYS A 83 -11.51 -15.37 5.29
N CYS A 84 -12.37 -15.75 6.21
CA CYS A 84 -13.59 -15.01 6.52
C CYS A 84 -13.24 -13.73 7.27
N ARG A 85 -13.72 -12.58 6.77
CA ARG A 85 -13.48 -11.26 7.36
C ARG A 85 -14.80 -10.53 7.60
N ALA A 86 -14.94 -9.96 8.77
CA ALA A 86 -15.98 -8.99 9.05
C ALA A 86 -15.74 -7.70 8.28
N VAL A 87 -16.75 -7.24 7.53
CA VAL A 87 -16.71 -6.00 6.75
C VAL A 87 -17.98 -5.21 7.09
N HIS A 88 -17.80 -3.93 7.38
CA HIS A 88 -18.89 -3.01 7.69
C HIS A 88 -19.22 -2.18 6.46
N LEU A 89 -20.45 -2.20 6.05
CA LEU A 89 -20.93 -1.54 4.84
C LEU A 89 -21.73 -0.29 5.22
N PRO A 90 -21.16 0.92 5.06
CA PRO A 90 -21.90 2.16 5.21
C PRO A 90 -22.88 2.34 4.04
N THR A 91 -23.88 3.20 4.19
CA THR A 91 -24.69 3.68 3.09
C THR A 91 -23.78 4.41 2.08
N PHE A 92 -24.26 4.60 0.84
CA PHE A 92 -23.47 5.34 -0.16
C PHE A 92 -23.17 6.78 0.31
N VAL A 93 -24.14 7.46 0.91
CA VAL A 93 -23.97 8.84 1.39
C VAL A 93 -22.95 8.87 2.53
N ASP A 94 -23.03 7.97 3.52
CA ASP A 94 -22.06 7.89 4.60
C ASP A 94 -20.66 7.55 4.08
N HIS A 95 -20.56 6.72 3.03
CA HIS A 95 -19.30 6.43 2.37
C HIS A 95 -18.72 7.70 1.70
N VAL A 96 -19.56 8.53 1.08
CA VAL A 96 -19.13 9.81 0.46
C VAL A 96 -18.64 10.78 1.54
N VAL A 97 -19.44 11.01 2.60
CA VAL A 97 -19.08 11.92 3.69
C VAL A 97 -17.83 11.45 4.43
N GLY A 98 -17.77 10.16 4.77
CA GLY A 98 -16.60 9.56 5.41
C GLY A 98 -15.35 9.63 4.52
N SER A 99 -15.50 9.46 3.18
CA SER A 99 -14.37 9.60 2.24
C SER A 99 -13.91 11.05 2.12
N ALA A 100 -14.81 12.02 2.19
CA ALA A 100 -14.49 13.45 2.23
C ALA A 100 -13.68 13.78 3.49
N LEU A 101 -14.19 13.40 4.65
CA LEU A 101 -13.50 13.55 5.93
C LEU A 101 -12.13 12.88 5.94
N PHE A 102 -12.04 11.64 5.44
CA PHE A 102 -10.76 10.94 5.34
C PHE A 102 -9.72 11.73 4.55
N GLN A 103 -10.11 12.37 3.43
CA GLN A 103 -9.18 13.16 2.63
C GLN A 103 -8.71 14.42 3.37
N LEU A 104 -9.62 15.13 4.03
CA LEU A 104 -9.30 16.33 4.80
C LEU A 104 -8.41 16.00 6.00
N LEU A 105 -8.78 14.99 6.79
CA LEU A 105 -8.00 14.52 7.92
C LEU A 105 -6.62 13.99 7.50
N SER A 106 -6.53 13.25 6.39
CA SER A 106 -5.24 12.75 5.88
C SER A 106 -4.33 13.89 5.43
N HIS A 107 -4.89 14.94 4.85
CA HIS A 107 -4.16 16.15 4.48
C HIS A 107 -3.61 16.85 5.73
N ASN A 108 -4.44 17.11 6.73
CA ASN A 108 -4.04 17.75 7.97
C ASN A 108 -3.05 16.89 8.77
N ALA A 109 -3.25 15.58 8.83
CA ALA A 109 -2.29 14.66 9.44
C ALA A 109 -0.93 14.69 8.72
N ARG A 110 -0.92 14.86 7.39
CA ARG A 110 0.30 15.05 6.62
C ARG A 110 1.01 16.37 6.97
N CYS A 111 0.24 17.46 7.14
CA CYS A 111 0.76 18.78 7.56
C CYS A 111 1.32 18.75 8.98
N ARG A 112 0.64 18.07 9.90
CA ARG A 112 1.11 17.84 11.27
C ARG A 112 2.43 17.06 11.31
N GLY A 113 2.61 16.16 10.36
CA GLY A 113 3.74 15.25 10.34
C GLY A 113 3.55 14.09 11.32
N LEU A 114 3.22 12.90 10.80
CA LEU A 114 3.19 11.66 11.58
C LEU A 114 4.55 10.97 11.45
N PRO A 115 5.35 10.88 12.52
CA PRO A 115 6.73 10.38 12.45
C PRO A 115 6.75 8.91 12.00
N GLY A 116 7.54 8.60 10.97
CA GLY A 116 7.71 7.23 10.48
C GLY A 116 6.49 6.61 9.78
N VAL A 117 5.37 7.30 9.66
CA VAL A 117 4.14 6.79 9.04
C VAL A 117 4.14 7.07 7.54
N TYR A 118 3.97 6.01 6.73
CA TYR A 118 3.96 6.08 5.26
C TYR A 118 2.64 5.63 4.62
N SER A 119 1.68 5.17 5.40
CA SER A 119 0.37 4.71 4.91
C SER A 119 -0.68 5.80 4.97
N TYR A 120 -1.54 5.84 3.97
CA TYR A 120 -2.77 6.65 3.92
C TYR A 120 -2.58 8.17 4.06
N LEU A 121 -1.36 8.67 3.91
CA LEU A 121 -1.04 10.09 3.89
C LEU A 121 -0.71 10.54 2.46
N PRO A 122 -1.15 11.73 2.01
CA PRO A 122 -0.88 12.22 0.67
C PRO A 122 0.62 12.22 0.34
N GLY A 123 0.98 11.67 -0.82
CA GLY A 123 2.37 11.60 -1.29
C GLY A 123 3.26 10.57 -0.58
N LEU A 124 2.78 9.90 0.48
CA LEU A 124 3.50 8.81 1.15
C LEU A 124 2.97 7.45 0.70
N THR A 125 3.89 6.52 0.44
CA THR A 125 3.59 5.20 -0.09
C THR A 125 4.57 4.16 0.45
N ASN A 126 4.28 2.89 0.27
CA ASN A 126 5.22 1.80 0.54
C ASN A 126 6.54 1.97 -0.25
N VAL A 127 6.49 2.55 -1.46
CA VAL A 127 7.68 2.87 -2.25
C VAL A 127 8.50 3.96 -1.57
N ALA A 128 7.85 5.00 -1.03
CA ALA A 128 8.53 6.06 -0.29
C ALA A 128 9.22 5.53 0.96
N ALA A 129 8.54 4.68 1.76
CA ALA A 129 9.14 4.00 2.91
C ALA A 129 10.37 3.17 2.53
N THR A 130 10.27 2.37 1.46
CA THR A 130 11.39 1.55 0.97
C THR A 130 12.54 2.39 0.43
N ARG A 131 12.25 3.52 -0.25
CA ARG A 131 13.29 4.47 -0.70
C ARG A 131 14.02 5.11 0.47
N ALA A 132 13.30 5.46 1.53
CA ALA A 132 13.89 5.98 2.77
C ALA A 132 14.82 4.95 3.43
N LEU A 133 14.38 3.68 3.54
CA LEU A 133 15.23 2.59 4.02
C LEU A 133 16.48 2.40 3.16
N ALA A 134 16.33 2.38 1.85
CA ALA A 134 17.45 2.24 0.93
C ALA A 134 18.44 3.43 1.02
N ALA A 135 17.93 4.63 1.27
CA ALA A 135 18.76 5.82 1.52
C ALA A 135 19.54 5.68 2.82
N PHE A 136 18.89 5.21 3.91
CA PHE A 136 19.52 4.93 5.19
C PHE A 136 20.65 3.89 5.04
N VAL A 137 20.39 2.78 4.33
CA VAL A 137 21.39 1.74 4.03
C VAL A 137 22.58 2.33 3.26
N ARG A 138 22.33 3.13 2.20
CA ARG A 138 23.41 3.77 1.43
C ARG A 138 24.22 4.74 2.26
N ALA A 139 23.58 5.52 3.13
CA ALA A 139 24.29 6.45 4.02
C ALA A 139 25.22 5.70 4.97
N HIS A 140 24.76 4.61 5.56
CA HIS A 140 25.60 3.75 6.40
C HIS A 140 26.79 3.17 5.60
N ARG A 141 26.54 2.61 4.39
CA ARG A 141 27.60 2.01 3.56
C ARG A 141 28.64 3.04 3.09
N ARG A 142 28.25 4.28 2.82
CA ARG A 142 29.21 5.36 2.52
C ARG A 142 30.15 5.64 3.69
N ARG A 143 29.65 5.52 4.94
CA ARG A 143 30.42 5.78 6.15
C ARG A 143 31.37 4.62 6.50
N VAL A 144 30.92 3.36 6.38
CA VAL A 144 31.67 2.20 6.86
C VAL A 144 32.25 1.32 5.75
N GLY A 145 31.97 1.62 4.48
CA GLY A 145 32.38 0.81 3.33
C GLY A 145 31.45 -0.39 3.06
N ALA A 146 31.63 -1.00 1.89
CA ALA A 146 30.78 -2.12 1.43
C ALA A 146 30.90 -3.38 2.30
N LYS A 147 32.08 -3.60 2.90
CA LYS A 147 32.40 -4.72 3.80
C LYS A 147 32.30 -4.37 5.28
N GLY A 148 31.87 -3.15 5.61
CA GLY A 148 31.71 -2.71 7.00
C GLY A 148 30.60 -3.46 7.75
N PRO A 149 30.40 -3.17 9.05
CA PRO A 149 29.45 -3.86 9.90
C PRO A 149 28.03 -3.84 9.32
N PRO A 150 27.19 -4.86 9.63
CA PRO A 150 25.83 -4.93 9.13
C PRO A 150 24.96 -3.83 9.75
N ILE A 151 23.77 -3.63 9.15
CA ILE A 151 22.66 -2.95 9.76
C ILE A 151 21.73 -4.01 10.33
N TYR A 152 21.37 -3.90 11.60
CA TYR A 152 20.39 -4.76 12.24
C TYR A 152 18.99 -4.24 11.91
N VAL A 153 18.09 -5.15 11.55
CA VAL A 153 16.74 -4.83 11.10
C VAL A 153 15.73 -5.74 11.80
N LEU A 154 14.73 -5.12 12.41
CA LEU A 154 13.54 -5.76 12.92
C LEU A 154 12.37 -5.41 11.99
N GLN A 155 11.68 -6.44 11.50
CA GLN A 155 10.41 -6.30 10.77
C GLN A 155 9.32 -7.03 11.55
N SER A 156 8.17 -6.42 11.70
CA SER A 156 7.03 -7.03 12.35
C SER A 156 5.71 -6.48 11.82
N ASP A 157 4.62 -7.11 12.24
CA ASP A 157 3.24 -6.84 11.82
C ASP A 157 2.36 -6.93 13.07
N PHE A 158 1.35 -6.09 13.19
CA PHE A 158 0.42 -6.18 14.31
C PHE A 158 -0.56 -7.34 14.11
N GLN A 159 -0.82 -8.06 15.19
CA GLN A 159 -1.82 -9.12 15.19
C GLN A 159 -3.21 -8.48 15.33
N HIS A 160 -4.18 -8.95 14.55
CA HIS A 160 -5.59 -8.50 14.62
C HIS A 160 -5.80 -6.98 14.71
N TYR A 161 -4.88 -6.21 14.08
CA TYR A 161 -4.79 -4.76 14.23
C TYR A 161 -6.14 -4.04 14.10
N GLY A 162 -6.94 -4.38 13.09
CA GLY A 162 -8.25 -3.78 12.90
C GLY A 162 -9.30 -4.18 13.95
N ASP A 163 -9.09 -5.30 14.65
CA ASP A 163 -10.06 -5.87 15.57
C ASP A 163 -9.75 -5.54 17.04
N ASP A 164 -8.46 -5.32 17.38
CA ASP A 164 -8.02 -5.13 18.76
C ASP A 164 -7.82 -3.65 19.15
N LEU A 165 -7.79 -2.73 18.17
CA LEU A 165 -7.59 -1.30 18.47
C LEU A 165 -8.66 -0.75 19.42
N PRO A 166 -8.28 -0.09 20.54
CA PRO A 166 -9.25 0.59 21.41
C PRO A 166 -9.85 1.78 20.66
N VAL A 167 -11.18 1.79 20.55
CA VAL A 167 -11.97 2.86 19.91
C VAL A 167 -13.09 3.38 20.83
N GLY A 168 -13.14 2.88 22.08
CA GLY A 168 -14.07 3.36 23.09
C GLY A 168 -13.94 4.87 23.35
N PRO A 169 -14.87 5.49 24.11
CA PRO A 169 -14.86 6.94 24.35
C PRO A 169 -13.54 7.46 24.94
N ASP A 170 -12.90 6.65 25.78
CA ASP A 170 -11.67 7.03 26.50
C ASP A 170 -10.37 6.64 25.76
N ALA A 171 -10.49 6.16 24.52
CA ALA A 171 -9.31 5.74 23.76
C ALA A 171 -8.38 6.93 23.45
N ALA A 172 -7.07 6.71 23.62
CA ALA A 172 -6.02 7.70 23.43
C ALA A 172 -5.95 8.32 22.03
N LEU A 173 -6.59 7.67 21.03
CA LEU A 173 -6.65 8.18 19.66
C LEU A 173 -7.51 9.45 19.52
N TRP A 174 -8.53 9.66 20.39
CA TRP A 174 -9.48 10.78 20.23
C TRP A 174 -8.87 12.16 20.39
N PRO A 175 -8.04 12.44 21.41
CA PRO A 175 -7.31 13.71 21.51
C PRO A 175 -6.45 13.99 20.28
N ILE A 176 -5.77 12.95 19.74
CA ILE A 176 -4.92 13.08 18.56
C ILE A 176 -5.76 13.36 17.31
N LEU A 177 -6.90 12.67 17.15
CA LEU A 177 -7.83 12.93 16.04
C LEU A 177 -8.39 14.35 16.10
N ARG A 178 -8.71 14.83 17.30
CA ARG A 178 -9.19 16.22 17.51
C ARG A 178 -8.11 17.22 17.14
N GLU A 179 -6.87 17.02 17.56
CA GLU A 179 -5.73 17.86 17.18
C GLU A 179 -5.59 17.94 15.64
N VAL A 180 -5.61 16.79 14.94
CA VAL A 180 -5.53 16.75 13.48
C VAL A 180 -6.72 17.44 12.82
N ALA A 181 -7.92 17.29 13.39
CA ALA A 181 -9.13 17.86 12.84
C ALA A 181 -9.22 19.39 13.03
N THR A 182 -8.62 19.93 14.07
CA THR A 182 -8.59 21.38 14.35
C THR A 182 -7.51 22.14 13.57
N LEU A 183 -6.53 21.44 12.99
CA LEU A 183 -5.52 22.09 12.16
C LEU A 183 -6.16 22.86 11.01
N GLY A 184 -5.67 24.09 10.78
CA GLY A 184 -6.21 24.98 9.72
C GLY A 184 -7.53 25.67 10.07
N ASN A 185 -8.16 25.36 11.20
CA ASN A 185 -9.29 26.12 11.70
C ASN A 185 -8.79 27.45 12.32
N PRO A 186 -9.26 28.62 11.85
CA PRO A 186 -8.78 29.91 12.33
C PRO A 186 -9.07 30.17 13.82
N HIS A 187 -10.04 29.47 14.38
CA HIS A 187 -10.40 29.56 15.80
C HIS A 187 -9.72 28.50 16.68
N GLY A 188 -8.90 27.62 16.11
CA GLY A 188 -8.21 26.56 16.83
C GLY A 188 -9.12 25.50 17.48
N ALA A 189 -10.41 25.51 17.15
CA ALA A 189 -11.42 24.59 17.70
C ALA A 189 -12.42 24.18 16.61
N LEU A 190 -13.04 23.02 16.77
CA LEU A 190 -14.15 22.57 15.93
C LEU A 190 -15.47 22.83 16.64
N GLY A 191 -16.50 23.16 15.88
CA GLY A 191 -17.89 23.13 16.35
C GLY A 191 -18.28 21.74 16.85
N ALA A 192 -19.12 21.70 17.88
CA ALA A 192 -19.57 20.44 18.50
C ALA A 192 -20.19 19.49 17.46
N GLU A 193 -21.03 20.02 16.56
CA GLU A 193 -21.71 19.23 15.52
C GLU A 193 -20.73 18.57 14.53
N VAL A 194 -19.65 19.26 14.16
CA VAL A 194 -18.62 18.71 13.27
C VAL A 194 -17.80 17.64 14.01
N TRP A 195 -17.51 17.86 15.29
CA TRP A 195 -16.84 16.83 16.09
C TRP A 195 -17.71 15.60 16.28
N ASP A 196 -19.00 15.76 16.55
CA ASP A 196 -19.96 14.67 16.66
C ASP A 196 -20.09 13.90 15.34
N LEU A 197 -20.08 14.58 14.21
CA LEU A 197 -20.08 13.95 12.89
C LEU A 197 -18.81 13.11 12.70
N ILE A 198 -17.63 13.65 13.01
CA ILE A 198 -16.35 12.94 12.88
C ILE A 198 -16.37 11.68 13.76
N THR A 199 -16.77 11.80 15.01
CA THR A 199 -16.76 10.66 15.96
C THR A 199 -17.81 9.62 15.59
N SER A 200 -18.99 10.02 15.12
CA SER A 200 -20.05 9.11 14.67
C SER A 200 -19.62 8.30 13.43
N LEU A 201 -18.87 8.89 12.49
CA LEU A 201 -18.34 8.17 11.32
C LEU A 201 -17.10 7.35 11.65
N ALA A 202 -16.32 7.76 12.63
CA ALA A 202 -15.14 7.04 13.10
C ALA A 202 -15.51 5.80 13.94
N ARG A 203 -16.54 5.92 14.76
CA ARG A 203 -17.10 4.85 15.61
C ARG A 203 -18.60 4.70 15.34
N PRO A 204 -18.99 4.17 14.17
CA PRO A 204 -20.38 4.09 13.78
C PRO A 204 -21.14 3.07 14.64
N VAL A 205 -22.45 3.27 14.72
CA VAL A 205 -23.37 2.23 15.17
C VAL A 205 -23.30 1.09 14.15
N VAL A 206 -23.10 -0.13 14.63
CA VAL A 206 -23.06 -1.35 13.83
C VAL A 206 -24.40 -2.06 13.94
N ARG A 207 -24.97 -2.47 12.82
CA ARG A 207 -26.13 -3.34 12.74
C ARG A 207 -25.66 -4.73 12.31
N ASP A 208 -25.90 -5.72 13.14
CA ASP A 208 -25.57 -7.12 12.82
C ASP A 208 -26.60 -7.75 11.86
N GLN A 209 -26.43 -9.05 11.61
CA GLN A 209 -27.29 -9.79 10.69
C GLN A 209 -28.71 -10.01 11.23
N ASP A 210 -28.87 -9.97 12.56
CA ASP A 210 -30.16 -10.14 13.27
C ASP A 210 -30.85 -8.80 13.49
N GLY A 211 -30.23 -7.69 13.09
CA GLY A 211 -30.76 -6.33 13.20
C GLY A 211 -30.43 -5.64 14.53
N ALA A 212 -29.72 -6.30 15.46
CA ALA A 212 -29.27 -5.67 16.68
C ALA A 212 -28.23 -4.57 16.42
N GLN A 213 -28.32 -3.48 17.18
CA GLN A 213 -27.46 -2.32 17.01
C GLN A 213 -26.56 -2.13 18.23
N PHE A 214 -25.29 -1.88 17.98
CA PHE A 214 -24.29 -1.65 19.04
C PHE A 214 -23.16 -0.74 18.55
N THR A 215 -22.43 -0.16 19.51
CA THR A 215 -21.16 0.55 19.22
C THR A 215 -19.99 -0.26 19.79
N ARG A 216 -18.87 -0.26 19.04
CA ARG A 216 -17.69 -1.01 19.46
C ARG A 216 -16.86 -0.24 20.48
N LEU A 217 -16.29 -0.94 21.46
CA LEU A 217 -15.25 -0.41 22.35
C LEU A 217 -13.85 -0.77 21.85
N TYR A 218 -13.75 -1.91 21.15
CA TYR A 218 -12.54 -2.40 20.50
C TYR A 218 -12.84 -2.76 19.05
N GLY A 219 -11.85 -2.57 18.22
CA GLY A 219 -11.92 -2.86 16.79
C GLY A 219 -12.60 -1.78 15.98
N THR A 220 -11.97 -1.45 14.87
CA THR A 220 -12.49 -0.48 13.91
C THR A 220 -13.58 -1.10 13.03
N ALA A 221 -14.49 -0.30 12.52
CA ALA A 221 -15.51 -0.75 11.57
C ALA A 221 -14.88 -0.96 10.18
N MET A 222 -14.15 -2.08 10.02
CA MET A 222 -13.41 -2.41 8.79
C MET A 222 -14.30 -2.33 7.55
N GLY A 223 -13.91 -1.49 6.59
CA GLY A 223 -14.68 -1.19 5.37
C GLY A 223 -15.21 0.23 5.32
N THR A 224 -15.29 0.94 6.45
CA THR A 224 -15.62 2.37 6.48
C THR A 224 -14.40 3.23 6.12
N PRO A 225 -14.60 4.44 5.58
CA PRO A 225 -13.50 5.26 5.06
C PRO A 225 -12.49 5.76 6.10
N LEU A 226 -12.89 5.94 7.37
CA LEU A 226 -12.02 6.52 8.41
C LEU A 226 -11.09 5.50 9.08
N VAL A 227 -11.33 4.20 8.93
CA VAL A 227 -10.52 3.12 9.54
C VAL A 227 -9.01 3.29 9.34
N PRO A 228 -8.51 3.62 8.12
CA PRO A 228 -7.08 3.80 7.94
C PRO A 228 -6.48 4.96 8.75
N MET A 229 -7.25 6.02 8.98
CA MET A 229 -6.83 7.15 9.81
C MET A 229 -6.78 6.74 11.29
N LEU A 230 -7.83 6.08 11.79
CA LEU A 230 -7.87 5.59 13.17
C LEU A 230 -6.70 4.67 13.47
N GLY A 231 -6.41 3.73 12.55
CA GLY A 231 -5.24 2.88 12.66
C GLY A 231 -3.93 3.68 12.73
N ASN A 232 -3.74 4.70 11.91
CA ASN A 232 -2.54 5.52 11.99
C ASN A 232 -2.41 6.26 13.32
N LEU A 233 -3.50 6.79 13.85
CA LEU A 233 -3.45 7.62 15.06
C LEU A 233 -3.35 6.79 16.36
N ALA A 234 -3.96 5.61 16.39
CA ALA A 234 -4.00 4.78 17.60
C ALA A 234 -2.60 4.35 18.09
N VAL A 235 -1.66 4.12 17.19
CA VAL A 235 -0.27 3.72 17.52
C VAL A 235 0.74 4.85 17.34
N LEU A 236 0.29 6.07 17.13
CA LEU A 236 1.17 7.23 16.96
C LEU A 236 2.10 7.48 18.16
N PRO A 237 1.70 7.26 19.44
CA PRO A 237 2.63 7.36 20.57
C PRO A 237 3.83 6.41 20.45
N MET A 238 3.62 5.19 19.93
CA MET A 238 4.69 4.24 19.64
C MET A 238 5.59 4.77 18.51
N ASP A 239 5.00 5.21 17.38
CA ASP A 239 5.77 5.76 16.26
C ASP A 239 6.70 6.90 16.71
N ALA A 240 6.17 7.84 17.49
CA ALA A 240 6.91 8.99 18.02
C ALA A 240 8.05 8.55 18.97
N ALA A 241 7.78 7.60 19.85
CA ALA A 241 8.76 7.10 20.82
C ALA A 241 9.92 6.36 20.14
N ILE A 242 9.66 5.65 19.04
CA ILE A 242 10.71 4.93 18.31
C ILE A 242 11.54 5.90 17.47
N VAL A 243 10.91 6.83 16.76
CA VAL A 243 11.64 7.85 15.96
C VAL A 243 12.54 8.75 16.82
N ALA A 244 12.22 8.91 18.09
CA ALA A 244 13.04 9.68 19.05
C ALA A 244 14.36 8.99 19.45
N ILE A 245 14.58 7.72 19.11
CA ILE A 245 15.84 7.02 19.37
C ILE A 245 16.89 7.51 18.36
N ASP A 246 18.03 7.98 18.85
CA ASP A 246 19.08 8.53 17.99
C ASP A 246 19.59 7.52 16.95
N GLY A 247 19.74 7.98 15.72
CA GLY A 247 20.24 7.17 14.61
C GLY A 247 19.31 6.06 14.14
N ILE A 248 18.10 5.91 14.72
CA ILE A 248 17.14 4.89 14.32
C ILE A 248 16.54 5.20 12.94
N PHE A 249 16.40 4.19 12.12
CA PHE A 249 15.45 4.20 10.99
C PHE A 249 14.17 3.53 11.42
N TYR A 250 13.05 4.21 11.21
CA TYR A 250 11.72 3.67 11.44
C TYR A 250 10.80 3.98 10.26
N ALA A 251 10.01 2.98 9.84
CA ALA A 251 8.95 3.16 8.86
C ALA A 251 7.79 2.21 9.15
N ARG A 252 6.57 2.74 9.20
CA ARG A 252 5.33 1.96 9.32
C ARG A 252 4.42 2.20 8.12
N TYR A 253 3.85 1.11 7.62
CA TYR A 253 2.86 1.12 6.57
C TYR A 253 1.68 0.24 6.99
N ASN A 254 0.63 0.86 7.51
CA ASN A 254 -0.53 0.20 8.12
C ASN A 254 -0.10 -0.60 9.37
N ASP A 255 -0.27 -1.91 9.34
CA ASP A 255 0.13 -2.89 10.37
C ASP A 255 1.59 -3.36 10.25
N ASP A 256 2.19 -3.26 9.08
CA ASP A 256 3.60 -3.62 8.85
C ASP A 256 4.54 -2.49 9.27
N PHE A 257 5.57 -2.77 10.06
CA PHE A 257 6.62 -1.82 10.39
C PHE A 257 8.02 -2.41 10.29
N ILE A 258 8.99 -1.53 10.11
CA ILE A 258 10.41 -1.85 10.03
C ILE A 258 11.22 -0.85 10.87
N VAL A 259 12.11 -1.39 11.69
CA VAL A 259 13.07 -0.65 12.49
C VAL A 259 14.46 -1.10 12.09
N ALA A 260 15.40 -0.17 11.93
CA ALA A 260 16.78 -0.52 11.61
C ALA A 260 17.78 0.39 12.31
N HIS A 261 18.89 -0.20 12.77
CA HIS A 261 20.00 0.52 13.40
C HIS A 261 21.33 -0.19 13.17
N PRO A 262 22.46 0.52 13.04
CA PRO A 262 23.80 -0.10 12.98
C PRO A 262 24.25 -0.70 14.33
N ASP A 263 23.77 -0.16 15.44
CA ASP A 263 24.02 -0.68 16.79
C ASP A 263 22.86 -1.59 17.23
N LEU A 264 23.19 -2.81 17.63
CA LEU A 264 22.24 -3.81 18.09
C LEU A 264 21.60 -3.42 19.43
N GLY A 265 22.34 -2.75 20.32
CA GLY A 265 21.80 -2.28 21.60
C GLY A 265 20.68 -1.26 21.44
N ALA A 266 20.84 -0.30 20.53
CA ALA A 266 19.80 0.66 20.19
C ALA A 266 18.55 -0.03 19.58
N LEU A 267 18.76 -1.08 18.76
CA LEU A 267 17.64 -1.84 18.20
C LEU A 267 16.91 -2.66 19.27
N HIS A 268 17.61 -3.26 20.24
CA HIS A 268 16.98 -3.93 21.39
C HIS A 268 16.19 -2.96 22.27
N GLN A 269 16.70 -1.73 22.46
CA GLN A 269 15.97 -0.67 23.17
C GLN A 269 14.67 -0.32 22.44
N ALA A 270 14.73 -0.19 21.11
CA ALA A 270 13.55 0.08 20.30
C ALA A 270 12.53 -1.08 20.39
N ASP A 271 13.02 -2.32 20.33
CA ASP A 271 12.21 -3.54 20.40
C ASP A 271 11.44 -3.62 21.74
N ALA A 272 12.13 -3.45 22.86
CA ALA A 272 11.53 -3.43 24.20
C ALA A 272 10.51 -2.28 24.38
N ARG A 273 10.82 -1.10 23.81
CA ARG A 273 9.91 0.06 23.88
C ARG A 273 8.64 -0.16 23.04
N ILE A 274 8.74 -0.84 21.89
CA ILE A 274 7.59 -1.23 21.07
C ILE A 274 6.66 -2.14 21.89
N ASP A 275 7.21 -3.21 22.50
CA ASP A 275 6.41 -4.13 23.28
C ASP A 275 5.68 -3.45 24.44
N ALA A 276 6.38 -2.64 25.23
CA ALA A 276 5.78 -1.93 26.35
C ALA A 276 4.63 -0.99 25.93
N LEU A 277 4.80 -0.29 24.79
CA LEU A 277 3.76 0.63 24.29
C LEU A 277 2.57 -0.12 23.68
N LEU A 278 2.80 -1.23 22.99
CA LEU A 278 1.75 -2.06 22.43
C LEU A 278 0.95 -2.77 23.51
N ASP A 279 1.59 -3.24 24.57
CA ASP A 279 0.91 -3.83 25.74
C ASP A 279 -0.04 -2.82 26.38
N GLY A 280 0.38 -1.57 26.55
CA GLY A 280 -0.46 -0.47 27.04
C GLY A 280 -1.66 -0.17 26.15
N LEU A 281 -1.60 -0.50 24.85
CA LEU A 281 -2.70 -0.35 23.88
C LEU A 281 -3.54 -1.62 23.72
N GLY A 282 -3.15 -2.75 24.33
CA GLY A 282 -3.79 -4.05 24.11
C GLY A 282 -3.55 -4.63 22.71
N VAL A 283 -2.57 -4.11 21.96
CA VAL A 283 -2.21 -4.56 20.62
C VAL A 283 -0.99 -5.47 20.71
N LYS A 284 -1.00 -6.58 19.98
CA LYS A 284 0.10 -7.55 19.98
C LYS A 284 0.83 -7.57 18.64
N ARG A 285 2.10 -7.91 18.67
CA ARG A 285 2.85 -8.27 17.45
C ARG A 285 2.46 -9.66 16.99
N LYS A 286 2.62 -9.92 15.70
CA LYS A 286 2.36 -11.22 15.09
C LYS A 286 3.66 -12.03 14.99
N PRO A 287 3.93 -13.02 15.87
CA PRO A 287 5.22 -13.72 15.92
C PRO A 287 5.63 -14.37 14.59
N ALA A 288 4.66 -14.92 13.85
CA ALA A 288 4.92 -15.57 12.56
C ALA A 288 5.40 -14.62 11.44
N LYS A 289 5.29 -13.31 11.65
CA LYS A 289 5.75 -12.26 10.71
C LYS A 289 6.87 -11.41 11.29
N GLU A 290 7.46 -11.83 12.38
CA GLU A 290 8.62 -11.16 12.94
C GLU A 290 9.90 -11.68 12.29
N PHE A 291 10.69 -10.80 11.73
CA PHE A 291 11.95 -11.11 11.08
C PHE A 291 13.06 -10.22 11.62
N ARG A 292 14.12 -10.86 12.13
CA ARG A 292 15.33 -10.22 12.61
C ARG A 292 16.45 -10.52 11.63
N THR A 293 17.11 -9.49 11.11
CA THR A 293 18.09 -9.61 10.04
C THR A 293 19.31 -8.74 10.33
N ALA A 294 20.51 -9.30 10.16
CA ALA A 294 21.76 -8.56 10.00
C ALA A 294 21.98 -8.33 8.50
N LEU A 295 21.66 -7.14 7.99
CA LEU A 295 21.80 -6.79 6.58
C LEU A 295 23.24 -6.43 6.25
N GLY A 296 23.96 -7.38 5.67
CA GLY A 296 25.39 -7.26 5.35
C GLY A 296 25.74 -7.98 4.04
N GLY A 297 26.89 -7.61 3.44
CA GLY A 297 27.42 -8.32 2.29
C GLY A 297 27.84 -9.77 2.66
N ASN A 298 27.70 -10.69 1.71
CA ASN A 298 28.06 -12.12 1.85
C ASN A 298 27.31 -12.88 2.96
N GLY A 299 26.07 -12.46 3.27
CA GLY A 299 25.26 -13.17 4.24
C GLY A 299 25.85 -13.24 5.65
N MET A 300 26.63 -12.24 6.06
CA MET A 300 27.26 -12.19 7.38
C MET A 300 26.22 -12.41 8.48
N SER A 301 26.46 -13.41 9.34
CA SER A 301 25.65 -13.63 10.54
C SER A 301 26.12 -12.72 11.68
N CYS A 302 25.20 -12.33 12.57
CA CYS A 302 25.54 -11.67 13.82
C CYS A 302 26.00 -12.73 14.82
N ALA A 303 27.27 -12.65 15.25
CA ALA A 303 27.79 -13.53 16.28
C ALA A 303 27.31 -13.18 17.70
N VAL A 304 26.80 -11.95 17.90
CA VAL A 304 26.37 -11.42 19.21
C VAL A 304 24.94 -11.86 19.55
N ASP A 305 24.06 -11.90 18.56
CA ASP A 305 22.66 -12.33 18.74
C ASP A 305 22.28 -13.30 17.61
N PRO A 306 22.13 -14.59 17.89
CA PRO A 306 21.80 -15.61 16.90
C PRO A 306 20.41 -15.44 16.28
N ALA A 307 19.54 -14.62 16.87
CA ALA A 307 18.24 -14.29 16.31
C ALA A 307 18.36 -13.46 15.02
N TYR A 308 19.43 -12.66 14.89
CA TYR A 308 19.69 -11.84 13.71
C TYR A 308 20.45 -12.62 12.65
N ARG A 309 19.72 -13.15 11.65
CA ARG A 309 20.33 -13.88 10.54
C ARG A 309 20.97 -12.94 9.52
N GLY A 310 22.19 -13.23 9.12
CA GLY A 310 22.90 -12.52 8.05
C GLY A 310 22.17 -12.67 6.71
N ARG A 311 21.95 -11.59 6.00
CA ARG A 311 21.32 -11.55 4.67
C ARG A 311 21.90 -10.43 3.81
N ASP A 312 21.95 -10.68 2.49
CA ASP A 312 22.35 -9.65 1.51
C ASP A 312 21.21 -8.70 1.15
N ARG A 313 19.98 -9.04 1.49
CA ARG A 313 18.79 -8.24 1.22
C ARG A 313 17.67 -8.55 2.21
N ILE A 314 16.77 -7.59 2.33
CA ILE A 314 15.52 -7.73 3.08
C ILE A 314 14.34 -7.44 2.16
N ASP A 315 13.25 -8.17 2.35
CA ASP A 315 11.99 -7.95 1.64
C ASP A 315 11.04 -7.20 2.57
N CYS A 316 10.61 -6.01 2.18
CA CYS A 316 9.67 -5.19 2.95
C CYS A 316 8.64 -4.53 2.05
N LEU A 317 7.38 -4.51 2.49
CA LEU A 317 6.28 -3.81 1.80
C LEU A 317 6.13 -4.20 0.32
N GLY A 318 6.52 -5.44 -0.04
CA GLY A 318 6.48 -5.96 -1.39
C GLY A 318 7.62 -5.52 -2.30
N LEU A 319 8.63 -4.87 -1.75
CA LEU A 319 9.91 -4.51 -2.39
C LEU A 319 11.06 -5.22 -1.67
N SER A 320 12.23 -5.20 -2.26
CA SER A 320 13.46 -5.76 -1.70
C SER A 320 14.54 -4.70 -1.68
N VAL A 321 15.23 -4.55 -0.55
CA VAL A 321 16.38 -3.65 -0.38
C VAL A 321 17.62 -4.48 -0.15
N SER A 322 18.67 -4.29 -0.96
CA SER A 322 19.95 -4.98 -0.78
C SER A 322 20.81 -4.30 0.29
N HIS A 323 21.86 -5.00 0.75
CA HIS A 323 22.88 -4.45 1.64
C HIS A 323 23.62 -3.21 1.07
N ALA A 324 23.57 -3.02 -0.26
CA ALA A 324 24.11 -1.84 -0.93
C ALA A 324 23.06 -0.72 -1.11
N GLY A 325 21.82 -0.91 -0.61
CA GLY A 325 20.74 0.06 -0.74
C GLY A 325 20.15 0.16 -2.15
N THR A 326 20.23 -0.90 -2.97
CA THR A 326 19.49 -0.99 -4.23
C THR A 326 18.10 -1.56 -3.99
N ILE A 327 17.12 -1.13 -4.79
CA ILE A 327 15.73 -1.53 -4.68
C ILE A 327 15.33 -2.41 -5.86
N ALA A 328 14.54 -3.45 -5.59
CA ALA A 328 13.87 -4.28 -6.58
C ALA A 328 12.47 -4.67 -6.08
N LEU A 329 11.64 -5.26 -6.93
CA LEU A 329 10.45 -5.95 -6.44
C LEU A 329 10.84 -7.17 -5.60
N ALA A 330 10.06 -7.47 -4.57
CA ALA A 330 10.24 -8.68 -3.79
C ALA A 330 10.12 -9.95 -4.68
N PRO A 331 10.85 -11.04 -4.39
CA PRO A 331 10.93 -12.21 -5.26
C PRO A 331 9.57 -12.82 -5.63
N HIS A 332 8.62 -12.84 -4.70
CA HIS A 332 7.27 -13.35 -4.97
C HIS A 332 6.51 -12.49 -5.99
N ARG A 333 6.71 -11.16 -5.98
CA ARG A 333 6.12 -10.24 -6.97
C ARG A 333 6.79 -10.40 -8.34
N LEU A 334 8.11 -10.58 -8.37
CA LEU A 334 8.84 -10.87 -9.60
C LEU A 334 8.37 -12.19 -10.23
N ARG A 335 8.23 -13.26 -9.42
CA ARG A 335 7.70 -14.55 -9.91
C ARG A 335 6.29 -14.39 -10.48
N ARG A 336 5.41 -13.65 -9.80
CA ARG A 336 4.04 -13.39 -10.27
C ARG A 336 4.02 -12.57 -11.57
N PHE A 337 4.90 -11.59 -11.69
CA PHE A 337 5.04 -10.77 -12.90
C PHE A 337 5.45 -11.63 -14.11
N VAL A 338 6.52 -12.41 -13.99
CA VAL A 338 6.99 -13.33 -15.04
C VAL A 338 5.94 -14.39 -15.35
N GLY A 339 5.28 -14.94 -14.32
CA GLY A 339 4.22 -15.94 -14.49
C GLY A 339 3.07 -15.43 -15.35
N ARG A 340 2.62 -14.19 -15.15
CA ARG A 340 1.55 -13.59 -15.96
C ARG A 340 1.95 -13.45 -17.44
N ILE A 341 3.19 -13.07 -17.71
CA ILE A 341 3.71 -13.01 -19.10
C ILE A 341 3.78 -14.41 -19.68
N ALA A 342 4.34 -15.37 -18.94
CA ALA A 342 4.47 -16.75 -19.37
C ALA A 342 3.11 -17.38 -19.71
N THR A 343 2.09 -17.20 -18.85
CA THR A 343 0.74 -17.71 -19.08
C THR A 343 0.13 -17.16 -20.38
N ARG A 344 0.31 -15.89 -20.69
CA ARG A 344 -0.18 -15.29 -21.94
C ARG A 344 0.56 -15.79 -23.17
N ILE A 345 1.89 -16.00 -23.07
CA ILE A 345 2.69 -16.61 -24.12
C ILE A 345 2.23 -18.05 -24.38
N ASP A 346 1.96 -18.84 -23.32
CA ASP A 346 1.46 -20.20 -23.44
C ASP A 346 0.06 -20.25 -24.07
N ALA A 347 -0.83 -19.34 -23.69
CA ALA A 347 -2.16 -19.26 -24.26
C ALA A 347 -2.15 -18.97 -25.79
N ALA A 348 -1.17 -18.21 -26.27
CA ALA A 348 -1.01 -17.94 -27.70
C ALA A 348 -0.40 -19.12 -28.46
N SER A 349 0.24 -20.09 -27.78
CA SER A 349 1.04 -21.14 -28.42
C SER A 349 0.23 -22.07 -29.33
N SER A 350 -0.99 -22.44 -28.93
CA SER A 350 -1.85 -23.36 -29.70
C SER A 350 -2.25 -22.79 -31.06
N ALA A 351 -2.65 -21.52 -31.09
CA ALA A 351 -3.02 -20.82 -32.32
C ALA A 351 -1.83 -20.62 -33.27
N LEU A 352 -0.61 -20.54 -32.72
CA LEU A 352 0.62 -20.35 -33.49
C LEU A 352 1.31 -21.67 -33.90
N ALA A 353 0.82 -22.83 -33.45
CA ALA A 353 1.44 -24.13 -33.68
C ALA A 353 1.70 -24.44 -35.17
N PRO A 354 0.83 -24.06 -36.14
CA PRO A 354 1.05 -24.35 -37.56
C PRO A 354 2.19 -23.53 -38.18
N LEU A 355 2.60 -22.42 -37.58
CA LEU A 355 3.59 -21.50 -38.16
C LEU A 355 5.02 -22.01 -37.98
N PRO A 356 5.97 -21.64 -38.88
CA PRO A 356 7.40 -21.85 -38.66
C PRO A 356 7.91 -21.18 -37.39
N ALA A 357 8.98 -21.74 -36.78
CA ALA A 357 9.51 -21.26 -35.49
C ALA A 357 9.84 -19.76 -35.47
N ALA A 358 10.38 -19.20 -36.59
CA ALA A 358 10.71 -17.78 -36.70
C ALA A 358 9.46 -16.88 -36.70
N GLU A 359 8.39 -17.31 -37.38
CA GLU A 359 7.11 -16.59 -37.42
C GLU A 359 6.40 -16.66 -36.07
N ARG A 360 6.35 -17.84 -35.45
CA ARG A 360 5.87 -18.00 -34.06
C ARG A 360 6.58 -17.01 -33.13
N ALA A 361 7.91 -16.95 -33.21
CA ALA A 361 8.69 -16.04 -32.38
C ALA A 361 8.32 -14.57 -32.61
N ARG A 362 8.12 -14.15 -33.88
CA ARG A 362 7.67 -12.75 -34.20
C ARG A 362 6.32 -12.43 -33.55
N HIS A 363 5.33 -13.32 -33.68
CA HIS A 363 4.02 -13.12 -33.06
C HIS A 363 4.12 -13.04 -31.53
N LEU A 364 4.93 -13.91 -30.90
CA LEU A 364 5.13 -13.90 -29.45
C LEU A 364 5.87 -12.65 -28.98
N VAL A 365 6.82 -12.14 -29.77
CA VAL A 365 7.50 -10.86 -29.49
C VAL A 365 6.51 -9.70 -29.53
N LEU A 366 5.66 -9.61 -30.58
CA LEU A 366 4.63 -8.57 -30.69
C LEU A 366 3.67 -8.62 -29.50
N THR A 367 3.14 -9.80 -29.18
CA THR A 367 2.27 -10.01 -28.01
C THR A 367 2.97 -9.57 -26.73
N THR A 368 4.25 -9.91 -26.57
CA THR A 368 5.02 -9.53 -25.36
C THR A 368 5.26 -8.02 -25.32
N ASN A 369 5.56 -7.36 -26.41
CA ASN A 369 5.75 -5.92 -26.46
C ASN A 369 4.49 -5.15 -26.07
N VAL A 370 3.30 -5.61 -26.52
CA VAL A 370 2.00 -5.05 -26.09
C VAL A 370 1.81 -5.19 -24.58
N MET A 371 2.25 -6.31 -23.97
CA MET A 371 2.21 -6.50 -22.51
C MET A 371 3.21 -5.64 -21.77
N LEU A 372 4.32 -5.27 -22.40
CA LEU A 372 5.38 -4.42 -21.83
C LEU A 372 5.19 -2.94 -22.16
N ASP A 373 4.16 -2.57 -22.87
CA ASP A 373 3.79 -1.17 -23.09
C ASP A 373 2.87 -0.69 -21.97
N VAL A 374 3.35 0.26 -21.15
CA VAL A 374 2.61 0.81 -20.01
C VAL A 374 1.36 1.61 -20.39
N THR A 375 1.25 2.04 -21.65
CA THR A 375 0.08 2.75 -22.19
C THR A 375 -0.97 1.80 -22.74
N SER A 376 -0.60 0.54 -22.96
CA SER A 376 -1.48 -0.49 -23.49
C SER A 376 -2.56 -0.90 -22.47
N PRO A 377 -3.81 -1.05 -22.87
CA PRO A 377 -4.86 -1.66 -22.02
C PRO A 377 -4.55 -3.12 -21.66
N PHE A 378 -3.66 -3.76 -22.39
CA PHE A 378 -3.19 -5.13 -22.19
C PHE A 378 -1.87 -5.22 -21.40
N ALA A 379 -1.35 -4.09 -20.89
CA ALA A 379 -0.14 -4.06 -20.09
C ALA A 379 -0.19 -5.08 -18.93
N VAL A 380 0.92 -5.74 -18.67
CA VAL A 380 0.99 -6.66 -17.55
C VAL A 380 0.86 -5.90 -16.22
N PRO A 381 -0.06 -6.30 -15.33
CA PRO A 381 -0.24 -5.63 -14.05
C PRO A 381 1.05 -5.58 -13.23
N GLY A 382 1.42 -4.38 -12.77
CA GLY A 382 2.62 -4.15 -11.99
C GLY A 382 3.85 -3.71 -12.81
N LEU A 383 3.73 -3.56 -14.14
CA LEU A 383 4.82 -3.10 -15.01
C LEU A 383 5.31 -1.71 -14.62
N SER A 384 4.41 -0.72 -14.49
CA SER A 384 4.79 0.64 -14.06
C SER A 384 5.53 0.61 -12.72
N GLY A 385 4.97 -0.08 -11.72
CA GLY A 385 5.61 -0.22 -10.42
C GLY A 385 6.99 -0.88 -10.49
N LEU A 386 7.19 -1.89 -11.36
CA LEU A 386 8.50 -2.50 -11.59
C LEU A 386 9.50 -1.47 -12.13
N LEU A 387 9.12 -0.74 -13.19
CA LEU A 387 10.00 0.23 -13.85
C LEU A 387 10.32 1.43 -12.95
N ASP A 388 9.31 1.94 -12.21
CA ASP A 388 9.45 3.14 -11.37
C ASP A 388 10.26 2.87 -10.09
N THR A 389 10.27 1.62 -9.59
CA THR A 389 10.87 1.31 -8.29
C THR A 389 12.20 0.57 -8.38
N THR A 390 12.43 -0.24 -9.42
CA THR A 390 13.62 -1.09 -9.50
C THR A 390 14.85 -0.28 -9.89
N THR A 391 15.80 -0.14 -8.96
CA THR A 391 17.11 0.48 -9.22
C THR A 391 18.20 -0.52 -9.59
N ASN A 392 17.97 -1.81 -9.32
CA ASN A 392 18.91 -2.88 -9.64
C ASN A 392 18.74 -3.34 -11.10
N ARG A 393 19.67 -2.88 -11.96
CA ARG A 393 19.69 -3.27 -13.39
C ARG A 393 19.85 -4.78 -13.61
N GLY A 394 20.54 -5.48 -12.71
CA GLY A 394 20.73 -6.93 -12.81
C GLY A 394 19.41 -7.69 -12.76
N VAL A 395 18.47 -7.24 -11.91
CA VAL A 395 17.12 -7.83 -11.83
C VAL A 395 16.37 -7.65 -13.16
N LEU A 396 16.43 -6.46 -13.77
CA LEU A 396 15.76 -6.21 -15.05
C LEU A 396 16.37 -7.05 -16.19
N LYS A 397 17.70 -7.22 -16.21
CA LYS A 397 18.38 -8.10 -17.17
C LYS A 397 17.98 -9.57 -17.01
N ASP A 398 17.84 -10.05 -15.76
CA ASP A 398 17.37 -11.42 -15.48
C ASP A 398 15.92 -11.61 -15.96
N LEU A 399 15.06 -10.63 -15.74
CA LEU A 399 13.68 -10.66 -16.24
C LEU A 399 13.64 -10.68 -17.78
N ASP A 400 14.41 -9.82 -18.44
CA ASP A 400 14.56 -9.81 -19.90
C ASP A 400 15.00 -11.18 -20.43
N PHE A 401 15.96 -11.80 -19.75
CA PHE A 401 16.44 -13.14 -20.12
C PHE A 401 15.35 -14.19 -19.96
N ARG A 402 14.60 -14.19 -18.85
CA ARG A 402 13.50 -15.13 -18.59
C ARG A 402 12.38 -15.01 -19.61
N ILE A 403 12.03 -13.79 -19.98
CA ILE A 403 11.02 -13.49 -21.01
C ILE A 403 11.48 -14.02 -22.36
N ALA A 404 12.69 -13.67 -22.80
CA ALA A 404 13.27 -14.14 -24.05
C ALA A 404 13.34 -15.67 -24.10
N ARG A 405 13.78 -16.32 -23.01
CA ARG A 405 13.83 -17.78 -22.89
C ARG A 405 12.46 -18.42 -23.05
N LYS A 406 11.41 -17.81 -22.47
CA LYS A 406 10.04 -18.33 -22.60
C LYS A 406 9.52 -18.23 -24.03
N ILE A 407 9.75 -17.11 -24.70
CA ILE A 407 9.39 -16.92 -26.11
C ILE A 407 10.06 -17.98 -26.98
N VAL A 408 11.36 -18.16 -26.84
CA VAL A 408 12.14 -19.12 -27.64
C VAL A 408 11.72 -20.55 -27.35
N GLN A 409 11.45 -20.90 -26.08
CA GLN A 409 10.95 -22.22 -25.72
C GLN A 409 9.64 -22.56 -26.43
N VAL A 410 8.68 -21.65 -26.43
CA VAL A 410 7.38 -21.85 -27.09
C VAL A 410 7.51 -21.84 -28.61
N ALA A 411 8.34 -20.93 -29.15
CA ALA A 411 8.53 -20.86 -30.61
C ALA A 411 9.23 -22.07 -31.20
N THR A 412 10.22 -22.65 -30.50
CA THR A 412 11.08 -23.74 -31.02
C THR A 412 10.73 -25.14 -30.48
N GLY A 413 9.90 -25.21 -29.44
CA GLY A 413 9.64 -26.45 -28.70
C GLY A 413 10.84 -26.95 -27.86
N ARG A 414 11.97 -26.20 -27.82
CA ARG A 414 13.20 -26.63 -27.13
C ARG A 414 13.29 -26.03 -25.74
N PRO A 415 13.44 -26.82 -24.67
CA PRO A 415 13.46 -26.34 -23.29
C PRO A 415 14.75 -25.58 -22.95
N GLY A 416 14.62 -24.65 -22.00
CA GLY A 416 15.74 -23.93 -21.41
C GLY A 416 16.49 -23.06 -22.42
N VAL A 417 17.81 -23.06 -22.28
CA VAL A 417 18.73 -22.28 -23.17
C VAL A 417 19.01 -22.94 -24.51
N ARG A 418 18.62 -24.20 -24.69
CA ARG A 418 18.83 -24.94 -25.97
C ARG A 418 18.11 -24.27 -27.13
N GLY A 419 16.98 -23.62 -26.89
CA GLY A 419 16.24 -22.87 -27.88
C GLY A 419 17.04 -21.69 -28.45
N PHE A 420 17.93 -21.07 -27.67
CA PHE A 420 18.77 -19.96 -28.15
C PHE A 420 19.82 -20.36 -29.19
N ARG A 421 20.09 -21.66 -29.39
CA ARG A 421 20.89 -22.13 -30.52
C ARG A 421 20.14 -22.00 -31.85
N VAL A 422 18.80 -22.01 -31.82
CA VAL A 422 17.94 -21.85 -33.00
C VAL A 422 17.55 -20.38 -33.21
N LEU A 423 17.18 -19.72 -32.13
CA LEU A 423 16.75 -18.30 -32.12
C LEU A 423 17.58 -17.54 -31.07
N PRO A 424 18.75 -17.00 -31.45
CA PRO A 424 19.59 -16.25 -30.52
C PRO A 424 18.88 -15.01 -29.95
N PRO A 425 19.22 -14.58 -28.72
CA PRO A 425 18.63 -13.37 -28.13
C PRO A 425 18.83 -12.11 -28.97
N ALA A 426 19.90 -12.04 -29.74
CA ALA A 426 20.18 -10.94 -30.68
C ALA A 426 19.11 -10.83 -31.77
N VAL A 427 18.68 -11.97 -32.33
CA VAL A 427 17.60 -12.03 -33.35
C VAL A 427 16.28 -11.53 -32.77
N LEU A 428 15.92 -11.99 -31.56
CA LEU A 428 14.68 -11.50 -30.90
C LEU A 428 14.69 -9.99 -30.72
N ARG A 429 15.84 -9.40 -30.36
CA ARG A 429 15.94 -7.97 -30.07
C ARG A 429 16.14 -7.11 -31.32
N ARG A 430 17.08 -7.46 -32.18
CA ARG A 430 17.46 -6.65 -33.36
C ARG A 430 16.51 -6.85 -34.52
N ASP A 431 16.17 -8.09 -34.81
CA ASP A 431 15.43 -8.43 -36.04
C ASP A 431 13.90 -8.51 -35.81
N MET A 432 13.49 -8.87 -34.57
CA MET A 432 12.08 -8.98 -34.21
C MET A 432 11.59 -7.88 -33.26
N GLY A 433 12.48 -7.03 -32.75
CA GLY A 433 12.12 -5.85 -31.97
C GLY A 433 11.67 -6.12 -30.51
N LEU A 434 12.10 -7.22 -29.88
CA LEU A 434 11.75 -7.49 -28.48
C LEU A 434 12.26 -6.37 -27.56
N VAL A 435 11.35 -5.68 -26.91
CA VAL A 435 11.64 -4.57 -26.01
C VAL A 435 12.29 -5.08 -24.72
N SER A 436 13.28 -4.34 -24.23
CA SER A 436 13.98 -4.63 -22.97
C SER A 436 13.43 -3.79 -21.83
N LEU A 437 13.18 -4.41 -20.68
CA LEU A 437 12.81 -3.72 -19.44
C LEU A 437 13.87 -2.72 -18.98
N VAL A 438 15.16 -3.01 -19.24
CA VAL A 438 16.25 -2.07 -18.96
C VAL A 438 16.11 -0.80 -19.82
N HIS A 439 15.77 -0.95 -21.09
CA HIS A 439 15.55 0.18 -21.99
C HIS A 439 14.32 0.98 -21.56
N LEU A 440 13.18 0.31 -21.32
CA LEU A 440 11.95 0.97 -20.87
C LEU A 440 12.14 1.77 -19.58
N ARG A 441 12.95 1.26 -18.66
CA ARG A 441 13.27 1.99 -17.43
C ARG A 441 14.11 3.24 -17.68
N ASN A 442 15.03 3.21 -18.66
CA ASN A 442 15.88 4.37 -18.98
C ASN A 442 15.10 5.49 -19.68
N LEU A 443 13.94 5.19 -20.26
CA LEU A 443 13.03 6.17 -20.88
C LEU A 443 12.12 6.87 -19.85
N ARG A 444 12.15 6.46 -18.58
CA ARG A 444 11.38 7.01 -17.44
C ARG A 444 12.30 7.71 -16.44
#